data_875803bb097223dbda7d8a561d486a87
#
_entry.id   875803bb097223dbda7d8a561d486a87
#
_cell.length_a   1.000
_cell.length_b   1.000
_cell.length_c   1.000
_cell.angle_alpha   90.00
_cell.angle_beta   90.00
_cell.angle_gamma   90.00
#
_symmetry.space_group_name_H-M   'P 1'
#
loop_
_entity.id
_entity.type
_entity.pdbx_description
1 polymer ?
#
loop_
_entity_poly.entity_id
_entity_poly.type
_entity_poly.pdbx_seq_one_letter_code
_entity_poly.pdbx_strand_id
1 'polypeptide(L)'
;VYGDPNLRTHRAPLPTPPIPVTSGLGNLVEDIASSDGRWWDSARTKAFLDSLSPTQRERMTQLRRGSGVKYRTAYRRTRHGVAVWEVRPDDVSGCLRTARGGSSKQAVVKVGNQRVQIRWMTPREYARLMGAGDYNLGGARPNQALFGFGDAVAVPAVEWLAANYLIPLIKGTIPQMAETLPLAASGV
;
A
#
# COMPACT_ATOMS: atom_id res chain seq x y z
N VAL A 1 -26.54 3.67 -7.89
CA VAL A 1 -26.82 2.34 -7.34
C VAL A 1 -27.58 2.48 -6.03
N TYR A 2 -27.12 3.32 -5.08
CA TYR A 2 -27.78 3.50 -3.78
C TYR A 2 -29.06 4.35 -3.81
N GLY A 3 -29.45 4.89 -4.95
CA GLY A 3 -30.66 5.67 -5.13
C GLY A 3 -31.82 4.92 -5.81
N ASP A 4 -31.64 3.66 -6.16
CA ASP A 4 -32.71 2.85 -6.75
C ASP A 4 -33.65 2.35 -5.65
N PRO A 5 -34.92 2.83 -5.60
CA PRO A 5 -35.89 2.41 -4.57
C PRO A 5 -36.29 0.93 -4.68
N ASN A 6 -36.02 0.28 -5.82
CA ASN A 6 -36.33 -1.13 -6.04
C ASN A 6 -35.19 -2.04 -5.60
N LEU A 7 -33.99 -1.48 -5.33
CA LEU A 7 -32.82 -2.25 -4.90
C LEU A 7 -32.91 -2.49 -3.38
N ARG A 8 -33.26 -3.71 -3.00
CA ARG A 8 -33.23 -4.13 -1.59
C ARG A 8 -31.76 -4.31 -1.16
N THR A 9 -31.16 -3.26 -0.60
CA THR A 9 -29.82 -3.33 -0.01
C THR A 9 -29.95 -3.67 1.47
N HIS A 10 -29.11 -4.60 1.95
CA HIS A 10 -29.02 -4.89 3.38
C HIS A 10 -28.33 -3.71 4.08
N ARG A 11 -29.01 -3.09 5.03
CA ARG A 11 -28.51 -1.95 5.80
C ARG A 11 -28.09 -2.40 7.21
N ALA A 12 -27.09 -3.26 7.29
CA ALA A 12 -26.49 -3.58 8.57
C ALA A 12 -25.44 -2.53 8.96
N PRO A 13 -25.33 -2.19 10.26
CA PRO A 13 -24.27 -1.33 10.73
C PRO A 13 -22.92 -2.02 10.47
N LEU A 14 -21.95 -1.26 9.99
CA LEU A 14 -20.59 -1.75 9.84
C LEU A 14 -19.98 -2.00 11.22
N PRO A 15 -19.29 -3.12 11.42
CA PRO A 15 -18.63 -3.40 12.68
C PRO A 15 -17.48 -2.39 12.92
N THR A 16 -17.12 -2.19 14.18
CA THR A 16 -15.99 -1.32 14.55
C THR A 16 -14.71 -1.85 13.92
N PRO A 17 -13.94 -1.02 13.19
CA PRO A 17 -12.70 -1.45 12.60
C PRO A 17 -11.68 -1.87 13.67
N PRO A 18 -10.76 -2.79 13.36
CA PRO A 18 -9.70 -3.20 14.26
C PRO A 18 -8.74 -2.04 14.53
N ILE A 19 -8.00 -2.16 15.62
CA ILE A 19 -6.93 -1.20 15.94
C ILE A 19 -5.92 -1.22 14.77
N PRO A 20 -5.52 -0.04 14.27
CA PRO A 20 -4.53 0.04 13.19
C PRO A 20 -3.21 -0.65 13.57
N VAL A 21 -2.64 -1.36 12.61
CA VAL A 21 -1.30 -1.94 12.76
C VAL A 21 -0.28 -0.81 12.82
N THR A 22 0.52 -0.79 13.88
CA THR A 22 1.54 0.23 14.12
C THR A 22 2.93 -0.17 13.65
N SER A 23 3.13 -1.42 13.20
CA SER A 23 4.40 -1.87 12.65
C SER A 23 4.69 -1.19 11.33
N GLY A 24 5.82 -0.48 11.25
CA GLY A 24 6.23 0.22 10.04
C GLY A 24 6.77 -0.70 8.95
N LEU A 25 7.03 -0.12 7.79
CA LEU A 25 7.54 -0.80 6.59
C LEU A 25 8.81 -1.62 6.86
N GLY A 26 9.64 -1.20 7.81
CA GLY A 26 10.87 -1.90 8.17
C GLY A 26 10.68 -3.36 8.58
N ASN A 27 9.53 -3.72 9.14
CA ASN A 27 9.21 -5.09 9.54
C ASN A 27 8.74 -5.97 8.38
N LEU A 28 8.40 -5.37 7.25
CA LEU A 28 7.87 -6.06 6.07
C LEU A 28 8.91 -6.26 4.97
N VAL A 29 9.92 -5.39 4.91
CA VAL A 29 11.00 -5.49 3.91
C VAL A 29 11.93 -6.66 4.23
N GLU A 30 12.50 -7.24 3.17
CA GLU A 30 13.51 -8.29 3.33
C GLU A 30 14.83 -7.67 3.82
N ASP A 31 15.45 -8.34 4.76
CA ASP A 31 16.81 -7.98 5.18
C ASP A 31 17.81 -8.44 4.11
N ILE A 32 18.25 -7.49 3.31
CA ILE A 32 19.13 -7.69 2.18
C ILE A 32 20.48 -7.03 2.48
N ALA A 33 21.54 -7.83 2.36
CA ALA A 33 22.90 -7.33 2.59
C ALA A 33 23.18 -6.08 1.73
N SER A 34 23.89 -5.13 2.28
CA SER A 34 24.20 -3.87 1.57
C SER A 34 25.06 -4.06 0.31
N SER A 35 25.72 -5.21 0.17
CA SER A 35 26.51 -5.61 -1.01
C SER A 35 25.69 -6.35 -2.08
N ASP A 36 24.40 -6.62 -1.84
CA ASP A 36 23.56 -7.36 -2.77
C ASP A 36 23.34 -6.58 -4.08
N GLY A 37 23.47 -7.26 -5.21
CA GLY A 37 23.33 -6.67 -6.54
C GLY A 37 21.93 -6.16 -6.89
N ARG A 38 20.93 -6.40 -6.04
CA ARG A 38 19.57 -5.81 -6.20
C ARG A 38 19.53 -4.34 -5.84
N TRP A 39 20.47 -3.83 -5.04
CA TRP A 39 20.59 -2.39 -4.79
C TRP A 39 21.04 -1.67 -6.07
N TRP A 40 20.47 -0.50 -6.30
CA TRP A 40 20.83 0.32 -7.44
C TRP A 40 22.26 0.83 -7.28
N ASP A 41 22.96 0.92 -8.38
CA ASP A 41 24.28 1.51 -8.44
C ASP A 41 24.24 3.01 -8.09
N SER A 42 25.43 3.61 -7.99
CA SER A 42 25.57 5.02 -7.65
C SER A 42 24.97 5.96 -8.69
N ALA A 43 25.09 5.63 -9.97
CA ALA A 43 24.57 6.44 -11.08
C ALA A 43 23.05 6.48 -11.04
N ARG A 44 22.41 5.33 -10.89
CA ARG A 44 20.96 5.20 -10.79
C ARG A 44 20.41 5.85 -9.53
N THR A 45 21.09 5.67 -8.40
CA THR A 45 20.73 6.31 -7.12
C THR A 45 20.81 7.82 -7.23
N LYS A 46 21.86 8.33 -7.88
CA LYS A 46 22.01 9.77 -8.14
C LYS A 46 20.88 10.30 -9.02
N ALA A 47 20.60 9.64 -10.14
CA ALA A 47 19.50 10.02 -11.04
C ALA A 47 18.14 10.05 -10.32
N PHE A 48 17.88 9.10 -9.42
CA PHE A 48 16.70 9.11 -8.56
C PHE A 48 16.66 10.37 -7.68
N LEU A 49 17.74 10.67 -6.95
CA LEU A 49 17.81 11.83 -6.05
C LEU A 49 17.67 13.16 -6.81
N ASP A 50 18.26 13.25 -7.99
CA ASP A 50 18.20 14.45 -8.84
C ASP A 50 16.77 14.68 -9.38
N SER A 51 15.98 13.63 -9.58
CA SER A 51 14.60 13.71 -10.07
C SER A 51 13.58 14.13 -9.00
N LEU A 52 13.97 14.18 -7.72
CA LEU A 52 13.09 14.56 -6.64
C LEU A 52 12.75 16.04 -6.67
N SER A 53 11.51 16.40 -6.34
CA SER A 53 11.11 17.79 -6.13
C SER A 53 11.92 18.43 -4.98
N PRO A 54 11.99 19.76 -4.89
CA PRO A 54 12.70 20.44 -3.80
C PRO A 54 12.24 19.97 -2.40
N THR A 55 10.94 19.90 -2.18
CA THR A 55 10.36 19.43 -0.90
C THR A 55 10.75 17.98 -0.58
N GLN A 56 10.77 17.11 -1.57
CA GLN A 56 11.16 15.72 -1.36
C GLN A 56 12.65 15.54 -1.16
N ARG A 57 13.44 16.37 -1.81
CA ARG A 57 14.89 16.39 -1.65
C ARG A 57 15.28 16.82 -0.24
N GLU A 58 14.61 17.84 0.29
CA GLU A 58 14.81 18.26 1.67
C GLU A 58 14.43 17.16 2.66
N ARG A 59 13.27 16.53 2.49
CA ARG A 59 12.84 15.36 3.29
C ARG A 59 13.88 14.24 3.27
N MET A 60 14.40 13.90 2.09
CA MET A 60 15.44 12.89 1.96
C MET A 60 16.72 13.29 2.69
N THR A 61 17.08 14.58 2.67
CA THR A 61 18.22 15.11 3.41
C THR A 61 18.04 14.96 4.92
N GLN A 62 16.85 15.28 5.43
CA GLN A 62 16.52 15.12 6.86
C GLN A 62 16.55 13.63 7.26
N LEU A 63 15.95 12.75 6.47
CA LEU A 63 15.96 11.30 6.72
C LEU A 63 17.39 10.75 6.73
N ARG A 64 18.23 11.20 5.82
CA ARG A 64 19.62 10.79 5.69
C ARG A 64 20.48 11.21 6.90
N ARG A 65 20.23 12.40 7.44
CA ARG A 65 20.95 12.94 8.63
C ARG A 65 20.48 12.31 9.92
N GLY A 66 19.26 11.76 9.96
CA GLY A 66 18.69 11.16 11.15
C GLY A 66 19.49 9.95 11.64
N SER A 67 19.38 9.67 12.94
CA SER A 67 19.91 8.47 13.57
C SER A 67 19.08 7.24 13.17
N GLY A 68 19.75 6.10 13.04
CA GLY A 68 19.12 4.83 12.70
C GLY A 68 18.73 4.72 11.21
N VAL A 69 18.37 3.52 10.82
CA VAL A 69 17.92 3.19 9.46
C VAL A 69 16.41 3.29 9.40
N LYS A 70 15.91 3.97 8.38
CA LYS A 70 14.49 4.10 8.08
C LYS A 70 14.20 3.56 6.69
N TYR A 71 13.02 3.00 6.52
CA TYR A 71 12.54 2.51 5.23
C TYR A 71 11.40 3.39 4.72
N ARG A 72 11.40 3.67 3.42
CA ARG A 72 10.33 4.38 2.72
C ARG A 72 10.01 3.68 1.42
N THR A 73 8.82 3.86 0.91
CA THR A 73 8.52 3.48 -0.46
C THR A 73 8.59 4.68 -1.37
N ALA A 74 8.99 4.42 -2.61
CA ALA A 74 8.99 5.40 -3.68
C ALA A 74 8.35 4.82 -4.93
N TYR A 75 7.71 5.68 -5.70
CA TYR A 75 7.07 5.31 -6.96
C TYR A 75 7.26 6.42 -8.00
N ARG A 76 7.15 6.05 -9.27
CA ARG A 76 7.25 7.01 -10.37
C ARG A 76 5.89 7.61 -10.70
N ARG A 77 5.86 8.90 -10.95
CA ARG A 77 4.71 9.60 -11.53
C ARG A 77 5.14 10.41 -12.73
N THR A 78 4.23 10.58 -13.67
CA THR A 78 4.40 11.53 -14.76
C THR A 78 3.80 12.88 -14.33
N ARG A 79 4.62 13.91 -14.32
CA ARG A 79 4.24 15.30 -14.06
C ARG A 79 4.63 16.13 -15.29
N HIS A 80 3.67 16.77 -15.94
CA HIS A 80 3.92 17.56 -17.16
C HIS A 80 4.75 16.81 -18.23
N GLY A 81 4.42 15.54 -18.47
CA GLY A 81 5.14 14.70 -19.43
C GLY A 81 6.48 14.11 -18.93
N VAL A 82 6.98 14.55 -17.77
CA VAL A 82 8.25 14.09 -17.21
C VAL A 82 8.01 13.05 -16.09
N ALA A 83 8.76 11.94 -16.14
CA ALA A 83 8.72 10.94 -15.09
C ALA A 83 9.56 11.39 -13.89
N VAL A 84 8.91 11.61 -12.75
CA VAL A 84 9.53 12.00 -11.48
C VAL A 84 9.31 10.94 -10.42
N TRP A 85 10.21 10.86 -9.46
CA TRP A 85 10.05 9.99 -8.30
C TRP A 85 9.38 10.73 -7.16
N GLU A 86 8.49 10.05 -6.47
CA GLU A 86 7.87 10.52 -5.23
C GLU A 86 8.17 9.52 -4.12
N VAL A 87 8.74 10.01 -3.02
CA VAL A 87 9.05 9.24 -1.81
C VAL A 87 7.98 9.52 -0.77
N ARG A 88 7.42 8.49 -0.15
CA ARG A 88 6.45 8.67 0.93
C ARG A 88 7.08 9.35 2.15
N PRO A 89 6.33 10.20 2.84
CA PRO A 89 6.81 10.87 4.05
C PRO A 89 6.88 9.92 5.26
N ASP A 90 6.04 8.91 5.26
CA ASP A 90 5.83 7.94 6.33
C ASP A 90 6.47 6.58 5.99
N ASP A 91 6.41 5.65 6.89
CA ASP A 91 6.89 4.27 6.73
C ASP A 91 5.79 3.29 6.31
N VAL A 92 4.74 3.80 5.70
CA VAL A 92 3.67 3.02 5.09
C VAL A 92 3.96 2.84 3.60
N SER A 93 3.59 1.69 3.03
CA SER A 93 3.72 1.46 1.60
C SER A 93 2.72 2.32 0.80
N GLY A 94 3.11 2.70 -0.40
CA GLY A 94 2.17 3.17 -1.40
C GLY A 94 1.22 2.04 -1.85
N CYS A 95 0.08 2.41 -2.45
CA CYS A 95 -0.86 1.46 -3.00
C CYS A 95 -0.16 0.57 -4.04
N LEU A 96 -0.28 -0.74 -3.87
CA LEU A 96 0.17 -1.69 -4.88
C LEU A 96 -0.80 -1.63 -6.06
N ARG A 97 -0.27 -1.62 -7.25
CA ARG A 97 -1.05 -1.50 -8.49
C ARG A 97 -0.57 -2.52 -9.50
N THR A 98 -1.49 -2.98 -10.33
CA THR A 98 -1.16 -3.75 -11.53
C THR A 98 -0.21 -2.95 -12.41
N ALA A 99 0.95 -3.51 -12.64
CA ALA A 99 2.01 -2.83 -13.36
C ALA A 99 1.87 -2.97 -14.88
N ARG A 100 0.98 -2.21 -15.48
CA ARG A 100 1.10 -1.93 -16.93
C ARG A 100 2.01 -0.72 -17.13
N GLY A 101 3.33 -0.95 -17.12
CA GLY A 101 4.32 0.11 -17.28
C GLY A 101 5.07 0.49 -16.00
N GLY A 102 6.23 1.10 -16.16
CA GLY A 102 7.21 1.32 -15.07
C GLY A 102 6.81 2.29 -13.95
N SER A 103 5.61 2.89 -13.98
CA SER A 103 5.15 3.85 -12.98
C SER A 103 4.47 3.22 -11.77
N SER A 104 4.16 1.93 -11.80
CA SER A 104 3.38 1.23 -10.76
C SER A 104 4.22 0.39 -9.82
N LYS A 105 5.47 0.07 -10.18
CA LYS A 105 6.39 -0.62 -9.28
C LYS A 105 6.81 0.28 -8.14
N GLN A 106 6.73 -0.27 -6.92
CA GLN A 106 7.27 0.38 -5.74
C GLN A 106 8.78 0.10 -5.62
N ALA A 107 9.53 1.13 -5.25
CA ALA A 107 10.91 0.97 -4.81
C ALA A 107 10.99 1.10 -3.29
N VAL A 108 11.89 0.35 -2.68
CA VAL A 108 12.27 0.49 -1.27
C VAL A 108 13.47 1.44 -1.21
N VAL A 109 13.36 2.45 -0.36
CA VAL A 109 14.42 3.40 -0.02
C VAL A 109 14.85 3.13 1.42
N LYS A 110 16.05 2.62 1.60
CA LYS A 110 16.72 2.44 2.90
C LYS A 110 17.60 3.67 3.14
N VAL A 111 17.29 4.45 4.15
CA VAL A 111 17.92 5.75 4.39
C VAL A 111 18.24 5.96 5.87
N GLY A 112 19.34 6.60 6.16
CA GLY A 112 19.81 6.94 7.50
C GLY A 112 21.33 6.77 7.63
N ASN A 113 21.91 7.25 8.71
CA ASN A 113 23.36 7.16 8.98
C ASN A 113 24.20 7.65 7.78
N GLN A 114 23.82 8.77 7.17
CA GLN A 114 24.43 9.38 5.99
C GLN A 114 24.40 8.54 4.71
N ARG A 115 23.63 7.44 4.68
CA ARG A 115 23.55 6.53 3.53
C ARG A 115 22.15 6.50 2.94
N VAL A 116 22.09 6.22 1.65
CA VAL A 116 20.85 5.95 0.90
C VAL A 116 21.12 4.75 0.00
N GLN A 117 20.26 3.75 0.09
CA GLN A 117 20.25 2.59 -0.79
C GLN A 117 18.83 2.41 -1.33
N ILE A 118 18.71 2.12 -2.60
CA ILE A 118 17.41 2.00 -3.27
C ILE A 118 17.39 0.71 -4.08
N ARG A 119 16.26 0.04 -4.09
CA ARG A 119 16.01 -1.14 -4.92
C ARG A 119 14.53 -1.26 -5.25
N TRP A 120 14.20 -2.08 -6.23
CA TRP A 120 12.82 -2.48 -6.41
C TRP A 120 12.35 -3.33 -5.24
N MET A 121 11.08 -3.17 -4.89
CA MET A 121 10.41 -4.05 -3.95
C MET A 121 10.29 -5.45 -4.56
N THR A 122 10.47 -6.48 -3.73
CA THR A 122 10.42 -7.88 -4.16
C THR A 122 8.98 -8.41 -4.18
N PRO A 123 8.72 -9.52 -4.90
CA PRO A 123 7.43 -10.21 -4.82
C PRO A 123 7.06 -10.65 -3.40
N ARG A 124 8.04 -11.07 -2.59
CA ARG A 124 7.81 -11.46 -1.20
C ARG A 124 7.37 -10.29 -0.33
N GLU A 125 7.92 -9.13 -0.57
CA GLU A 125 7.52 -7.89 0.11
C GLU A 125 6.10 -7.45 -0.28
N TYR A 126 5.73 -7.59 -1.56
CA TYR A 126 4.35 -7.39 -2.00
C TYR A 126 3.39 -8.35 -1.31
N ALA A 127 3.74 -9.64 -1.21
CA ALA A 127 2.94 -10.62 -0.50
C ALA A 127 2.76 -10.24 0.97
N ARG A 128 3.83 -9.85 1.66
CA ARG A 128 3.77 -9.40 3.06
C ARG A 128 2.87 -8.17 3.24
N LEU A 129 2.95 -7.21 2.32
CA LEU A 129 2.10 -6.01 2.34
C LEU A 129 0.62 -6.34 2.16
N MET A 130 0.31 -7.44 1.43
CA MET A 130 -1.06 -7.94 1.27
C MET A 130 -1.51 -8.87 2.41
N GLY A 131 -0.66 -9.09 3.42
CA GLY A 131 -0.94 -10.04 4.51
C GLY A 131 -0.82 -11.50 4.10
N ALA A 132 -0.18 -11.79 2.97
CA ALA A 132 0.03 -13.11 2.40
C ALA A 132 1.53 -13.48 2.41
N GLY A 133 2.24 -13.18 3.51
CA GLY A 133 3.68 -13.36 3.62
C GLY A 133 4.18 -14.76 3.31
N ASP A 134 3.41 -15.78 3.66
CA ASP A 134 3.75 -17.19 3.47
C ASP A 134 3.19 -17.78 2.16
N TYR A 135 2.54 -16.96 1.34
CA TYR A 135 1.97 -17.41 0.07
C TYR A 135 3.07 -18.05 -0.81
N ASN A 136 2.77 -19.24 -1.34
CA ASN A 136 3.68 -19.94 -2.23
C ASN A 136 3.72 -19.22 -3.60
N LEU A 137 4.84 -18.62 -3.93
CA LEU A 137 5.04 -17.93 -5.22
C LEU A 137 5.27 -18.89 -6.40
N GLY A 138 5.49 -20.18 -6.14
CA GLY A 138 5.39 -21.26 -7.09
C GLY A 138 6.24 -21.12 -8.36
N GLY A 139 7.40 -20.52 -8.32
CA GLY A 139 8.23 -20.31 -9.52
C GLY A 139 7.67 -19.22 -10.47
N ALA A 140 6.68 -18.44 -10.06
CA ALA A 140 6.20 -17.30 -10.81
C ALA A 140 7.32 -16.29 -11.10
N ARG A 141 7.40 -15.80 -12.33
CA ARG A 141 8.36 -14.75 -12.66
C ARG A 141 8.06 -13.50 -11.80
N PRO A 142 9.09 -12.74 -11.37
CA PRO A 142 8.90 -11.58 -10.48
C PRO A 142 7.80 -10.62 -10.93
N ASN A 143 7.75 -10.30 -12.22
CA ASN A 143 6.72 -9.41 -12.75
C ASN A 143 5.31 -10.01 -12.67
N GLN A 144 5.15 -11.32 -12.85
CA GLN A 144 3.85 -11.99 -12.72
C GLN A 144 3.34 -11.92 -11.28
N ALA A 145 4.21 -12.18 -10.31
CA ALA A 145 3.87 -12.08 -8.91
C ALA A 145 3.50 -10.64 -8.51
N LEU A 146 4.28 -9.65 -8.96
CA LEU A 146 3.96 -8.23 -8.72
C LEU A 146 2.62 -7.83 -9.35
N PHE A 147 2.28 -8.37 -10.51
CA PHE A 147 0.97 -8.19 -11.14
C PHE A 147 -0.14 -8.77 -10.29
N GLY A 148 -0.02 -10.04 -9.89
CA GLY A 148 -1.02 -10.71 -9.07
C GLY A 148 -1.32 -9.96 -7.77
N PHE A 149 -0.30 -9.53 -7.06
CA PHE A 149 -0.48 -8.72 -5.84
C PHE A 149 -0.98 -7.29 -6.11
N GLY A 150 -0.74 -6.74 -7.30
CA GLY A 150 -1.29 -5.45 -7.71
C GLY A 150 -2.81 -5.49 -7.95
N ASP A 151 -3.35 -6.65 -8.33
CA ASP A 151 -4.77 -6.90 -8.55
C ASP A 151 -5.46 -7.52 -7.32
N ALA A 152 -4.68 -7.97 -6.32
CA ALA A 152 -5.20 -8.62 -5.13
C ALA A 152 -5.82 -7.62 -4.15
N VAL A 153 -6.60 -8.16 -3.23
CA VAL A 153 -7.13 -7.45 -2.06
C VAL A 153 -6.33 -7.86 -0.83
N ALA A 154 -6.13 -6.93 0.11
CA ALA A 154 -5.42 -7.21 1.36
C ALA A 154 -6.16 -8.30 2.17
N VAL A 155 -5.49 -9.43 2.39
CA VAL A 155 -6.06 -10.61 3.07
C VAL A 155 -6.65 -10.26 4.44
N PRO A 156 -5.95 -9.52 5.34
CA PRO A 156 -6.51 -9.20 6.64
C PRO A 156 -7.79 -8.36 6.60
N ALA A 157 -7.94 -7.52 5.57
CA ALA A 157 -9.16 -6.73 5.40
C ALA A 157 -10.35 -7.61 5.00
N VAL A 158 -10.12 -8.57 4.11
CA VAL A 158 -11.16 -9.54 3.69
C VAL A 158 -11.53 -10.48 4.82
N GLU A 159 -10.54 -11.01 5.55
CA GLU A 159 -10.76 -11.86 6.73
C GLU A 159 -11.57 -11.14 7.80
N TRP A 160 -11.19 -9.90 8.12
CA TRP A 160 -11.94 -9.10 9.07
C TRP A 160 -13.38 -8.87 8.62
N LEU A 161 -13.59 -8.49 7.36
CA LEU A 161 -14.91 -8.27 6.79
C LEU A 161 -15.75 -9.56 6.80
N ALA A 162 -15.16 -10.68 6.43
CA ALA A 162 -15.82 -11.98 6.45
C ALA A 162 -16.23 -12.37 7.85
N ALA A 163 -15.33 -12.29 8.81
CA ALA A 163 -15.57 -12.71 10.20
C ALA A 163 -16.58 -11.82 10.93
N ASN A 164 -16.51 -10.51 10.74
CA ASN A 164 -17.26 -9.54 11.55
C ASN A 164 -18.52 -9.01 10.86
N TYR A 165 -18.68 -9.21 9.56
CA TYR A 165 -19.82 -8.71 8.82
C TYR A 165 -20.52 -9.80 7.98
N LEU A 166 -19.81 -10.43 7.04
CA LEU A 166 -20.46 -11.33 6.06
C LEU A 166 -20.98 -12.62 6.71
N ILE A 167 -20.18 -13.28 7.56
CA ILE A 167 -20.59 -14.50 8.25
C ILE A 167 -21.74 -14.23 9.23
N PRO A 168 -21.66 -13.21 10.11
CA PRO A 168 -22.78 -12.83 10.96
C PRO A 168 -24.05 -12.45 10.15
N LEU A 169 -23.89 -11.79 9.00
CA LEU A 169 -24.98 -11.45 8.11
C LEU A 169 -25.70 -12.70 7.59
N ILE A 170 -24.94 -13.67 7.07
CA ILE A 170 -25.48 -14.95 6.55
C ILE A 170 -26.18 -15.73 7.66
N LYS A 171 -25.64 -15.69 8.89
CA LYS A 171 -26.22 -16.34 10.07
C LYS A 171 -27.41 -15.58 10.66
N GLY A 172 -27.76 -14.40 10.15
CA GLY A 172 -28.85 -13.58 10.68
C GLY A 172 -28.58 -13.01 12.08
N THR A 173 -27.32 -12.93 12.49
CA THR A 173 -26.92 -12.45 13.83
C THR A 173 -26.62 -10.94 13.88
N ILE A 174 -26.59 -10.25 12.73
CA ILE A 174 -26.46 -8.79 12.67
C ILE A 174 -27.85 -8.17 12.75
N PRO A 175 -28.11 -7.26 13.71
CA PRO A 175 -29.36 -6.51 13.75
C PRO A 175 -29.54 -5.70 12.46
N GLN A 176 -30.71 -5.76 11.85
CA GLN A 176 -31.06 -4.83 10.79
C GLN A 176 -31.23 -3.44 11.40
N MET A 177 -30.67 -2.42 10.77
CA MET A 177 -31.03 -1.05 11.13
C MET A 177 -32.52 -0.85 10.84
N ALA A 178 -33.27 -0.38 11.81
CA ALA A 178 -34.64 0.06 11.58
C ALA A 178 -34.66 1.04 10.38
N GLU A 179 -35.58 0.83 9.45
CA GLU A 179 -35.79 1.79 8.35
C GLU A 179 -36.05 3.16 8.98
N THR A 180 -35.10 4.04 8.85
CA THR A 180 -35.39 5.46 9.08
C THR A 180 -36.37 5.85 7.98
N LEU A 181 -37.61 6.10 8.37
CA LEU A 181 -38.64 6.68 7.51
C LEU A 181 -38.02 7.84 6.71
N PRO A 182 -38.33 7.93 5.41
CA PRO A 182 -37.86 9.05 4.61
C PRO A 182 -38.27 10.33 5.32
N LEU A 183 -37.36 11.26 5.51
CA LEU A 183 -37.66 12.62 5.91
C LEU A 183 -38.81 13.10 4.99
N ALA A 184 -39.96 13.31 5.60
CA ALA A 184 -41.08 13.95 4.90
C ALA A 184 -40.54 15.21 4.24
N ALA A 185 -40.65 15.29 2.92
CA ALA A 185 -40.37 16.50 2.21
C ALA A 185 -41.29 17.58 2.81
N SER A 186 -40.71 18.44 3.64
CA SER A 186 -41.39 19.68 4.07
C SER A 186 -41.57 20.54 2.82
N GLY A 187 -42.77 20.38 2.24
CA GLY A 187 -43.20 21.33 1.23
C GLY A 187 -43.32 22.73 1.83
N VAL A 188 -42.72 23.70 1.18
CA VAL A 188 -43.21 25.06 0.96
C VAL A 188 -42.70 25.46 -0.42
#